data_7e54498145eefe8155eb035a3febd1fe
#
_entry.id   7e54498145eefe8155eb035a3febd1fe
#
_cell.length_a   1.000
_cell.length_b   1.000
_cell.length_c   1.000
_cell.angle_alpha   90.00
_cell.angle_beta   90.00
_cell.angle_gamma   90.00
#
_symmetry.space_group_name_H-M   'P 1'
#
loop_
_entity.id
_entity.type
_entity.pdbx_description
1 polymer ?
#
loop_
_entity_poly.entity_id
_entity_poly.type
_entity_poly.pdbx_seq_one_letter_code
_entity_poly.pdbx_strand_id
1 'polypeptide(L)'
;MQNVQRIVLVDFGAQYTQLIARRVREAKVFCEVVSYLTPLSKILEKKPVGIILSGGPASVLDADAPHIDPAIYEQGIPVLGICYGMQLTAYTLGGTVERAAQREYGRIPVDFDVNNPLFAGMKAQSVAWMSHTFHVTRAPEGFTSIAHSENCAFCAMANPEKRIYAVQFHPEVTHSEEGQKVIANFLYNVCGCTGDWTMSTFIDNAIASIREQVGPNGRVMLGLSGGVDSSVAAALISRAIGERLTCVYVDHGFMRKNETESVREVFTKQFPVNLVIVDARDRFLTKLAGVSDPETKRKLIGGEFVYCFADEAKKLEGVEFLAQGTIYPDVIESGSVKGSAVIKSHHNVGGLPADVRAKFTGGLVEPLRMLFKDEVRKVGEELSMPHDMVWRQPFPGPGLAIRIMGDITADKLETVRESDAILREEVALAGLERDVNQYFTVLTNTRTVGVMGDERTHDFVLAIRAVTTDDFMTVDWARLPYDLLAKVSARIVNEVPRVNRVVYDITTKPPATVEWE
;
A
#
# COMPACT_ATOMS: atom_id res chain seq x y z
N MET A 1 19.15 3.85 8.07
CA MET A 1 18.45 3.31 9.27
C MET A 1 19.44 2.52 10.11
N GLN A 2 20.38 3.21 10.75
CA GLN A 2 21.51 2.55 11.44
C GLN A 2 21.20 2.12 12.88
N ASN A 3 20.13 2.56 13.51
CA ASN A 3 19.89 2.33 14.95
C ASN A 3 18.49 1.77 15.30
N VAL A 4 17.81 1.09 14.38
CA VAL A 4 16.49 0.51 14.64
C VAL A 4 16.59 -1.01 14.69
N GLN A 5 16.00 -1.61 15.73
CA GLN A 5 15.90 -3.07 15.85
C GLN A 5 15.09 -3.65 14.70
N ARG A 6 15.60 -4.70 14.07
CA ARG A 6 15.07 -5.23 12.83
C ARG A 6 14.68 -6.68 12.94
N ILE A 7 13.47 -7.00 12.49
CA ILE A 7 13.05 -8.37 12.17
C ILE A 7 13.25 -8.58 10.67
N VAL A 8 13.85 -9.70 10.30
CA VAL A 8 13.88 -10.15 8.91
C VAL A 8 12.80 -11.20 8.72
N LEU A 9 11.89 -10.95 7.78
CA LEU A 9 10.83 -11.86 7.38
C LEU A 9 11.24 -12.53 6.06
N VAL A 10 11.46 -13.84 6.10
CA VAL A 10 11.78 -14.64 4.91
C VAL A 10 10.48 -15.07 4.25
N ASP A 11 10.31 -14.68 2.99
CA ASP A 11 9.12 -14.94 2.20
C ASP A 11 9.28 -16.23 1.37
N PHE A 12 8.38 -17.18 1.60
CA PHE A 12 8.25 -18.45 0.85
C PHE A 12 7.10 -18.41 -0.17
N GLY A 13 6.62 -17.22 -0.54
CA GLY A 13 5.55 -17.03 -1.52
C GLY A 13 4.15 -17.05 -0.91
N ALA A 14 4.01 -16.74 0.37
CA ALA A 14 2.72 -16.66 1.04
C ALA A 14 1.91 -15.44 0.62
N GLN A 15 0.60 -15.60 0.50
CA GLN A 15 -0.32 -14.48 0.28
C GLN A 15 -0.29 -13.45 1.43
N TYR A 16 0.02 -13.91 2.65
CA TYR A 16 -0.03 -13.10 3.87
C TYR A 16 1.33 -12.55 4.32
N THR A 17 2.40 -12.70 3.54
CA THR A 17 3.73 -12.20 3.94
C THR A 17 3.72 -10.70 4.27
N GLN A 18 3.07 -9.89 3.43
CA GLN A 18 2.96 -8.45 3.70
C GLN A 18 2.15 -8.15 4.97
N LEU A 19 1.17 -8.99 5.29
CA LEU A 19 0.37 -8.85 6.50
C LEU A 19 1.20 -9.16 7.76
N ILE A 20 2.05 -10.20 7.73
CA ILE A 20 3.00 -10.49 8.81
C ILE A 20 3.90 -9.26 9.05
N ALA A 21 4.51 -8.72 7.98
CA ALA A 21 5.37 -7.54 8.07
C ALA A 21 4.63 -6.34 8.69
N ARG A 22 3.37 -6.13 8.27
CA ARG A 22 2.52 -5.05 8.81
C ARG A 22 2.24 -5.25 10.30
N ARG A 23 1.89 -6.46 10.75
CA ARG A 23 1.66 -6.76 12.18
C ARG A 23 2.90 -6.51 13.04
N VAL A 24 4.09 -6.86 12.56
CA VAL A 24 5.35 -6.56 13.24
C VAL A 24 5.55 -5.04 13.38
N ARG A 25 5.25 -4.26 12.34
CA ARG A 25 5.38 -2.80 12.36
C ARG A 25 4.31 -2.10 13.20
N GLU A 26 3.09 -2.62 13.22
CA GLU A 26 2.05 -2.18 14.16
C GLU A 26 2.49 -2.33 15.62
N ALA A 27 3.28 -3.37 15.91
CA ALA A 27 3.95 -3.55 17.20
C ALA A 27 5.22 -2.68 17.37
N LYS A 28 5.39 -1.62 16.56
CA LYS A 28 6.52 -0.67 16.62
C LYS A 28 7.90 -1.29 16.46
N VAL A 29 8.03 -2.36 15.69
CA VAL A 29 9.30 -3.00 15.36
C VAL A 29 9.47 -2.99 13.84
N PHE A 30 10.65 -2.60 13.36
CA PHE A 30 10.90 -2.57 11.92
C PHE A 30 10.99 -4.00 11.36
N CYS A 31 10.27 -4.25 10.27
CA CYS A 31 10.28 -5.53 9.56
C CYS A 31 10.71 -5.33 8.11
N GLU A 32 11.66 -6.13 7.67
CA GLU A 32 12.11 -6.16 6.28
C GLU A 32 11.87 -7.54 5.68
N VAL A 33 11.19 -7.57 4.52
CA VAL A 33 10.90 -8.81 3.78
C VAL A 33 12.04 -9.13 2.84
N VAL A 34 12.48 -10.37 2.83
CA VAL A 34 13.48 -10.91 1.89
C VAL A 34 12.98 -12.22 1.29
N SER A 35 13.36 -12.51 0.05
CA SER A 35 13.07 -13.80 -0.58
C SER A 35 13.81 -14.94 0.13
N TYR A 36 13.23 -16.13 0.17
CA TYR A 36 13.91 -17.37 0.63
C TYR A 36 15.19 -17.69 -0.16
N LEU A 37 15.34 -17.13 -1.36
CA LEU A 37 16.56 -17.24 -2.18
C LEU A 37 17.71 -16.33 -1.69
N THR A 38 17.44 -15.45 -0.71
CA THR A 38 18.46 -14.54 -0.19
C THR A 38 19.51 -15.32 0.59
N PRO A 39 20.80 -15.24 0.24
CA PRO A 39 21.87 -15.94 0.98
C PRO A 39 21.89 -15.55 2.45
N LEU A 40 22.16 -16.52 3.34
CA LEU A 40 22.21 -16.30 4.78
C LEU A 40 23.15 -15.14 5.16
N SER A 41 24.32 -15.03 4.51
CA SER A 41 25.24 -13.91 4.73
C SER A 41 24.58 -12.55 4.54
N LYS A 42 23.72 -12.40 3.53
CA LYS A 42 22.98 -11.16 3.27
C LYS A 42 21.87 -10.89 4.28
N ILE A 43 21.27 -11.94 4.84
CA ILE A 43 20.34 -11.82 5.96
C ILE A 43 21.11 -11.33 7.20
N LEU A 44 22.24 -11.90 7.51
CA LEU A 44 23.07 -11.55 8.67
C LEU A 44 23.70 -10.15 8.58
N GLU A 45 24.07 -9.69 7.38
CA GLU A 45 24.52 -8.30 7.15
C GLU A 45 23.49 -7.26 7.64
N LYS A 46 22.22 -7.61 7.66
CA LYS A 46 21.13 -6.75 8.15
C LYS A 46 21.06 -6.67 9.68
N LYS A 47 21.82 -7.50 10.41
CA LYS A 47 21.87 -7.59 11.86
C LYS A 47 20.48 -7.75 12.49
N PRO A 48 19.69 -8.77 12.10
CA PRO A 48 18.37 -8.97 12.66
C PRO A 48 18.42 -9.34 14.13
N VAL A 49 17.47 -8.83 14.93
CA VAL A 49 17.26 -9.24 16.32
C VAL A 49 16.31 -10.43 16.42
N GLY A 50 15.64 -10.79 15.33
CA GLY A 50 14.78 -11.95 15.16
C GLY A 50 14.49 -12.22 13.69
N ILE A 51 14.16 -13.46 13.37
CA ILE A 51 13.82 -13.91 12.03
C ILE A 51 12.45 -14.56 12.05
N ILE A 52 11.59 -14.21 11.08
CA ILE A 52 10.30 -14.87 10.88
C ILE A 52 10.37 -15.62 9.55
N LEU A 53 9.95 -16.87 9.52
CA LEU A 53 9.77 -17.70 8.34
C LEU A 53 8.29 -17.70 8.00
N SER A 54 7.89 -17.18 6.86
CA SER A 54 6.48 -17.04 6.47
C SER A 54 5.81 -18.38 6.16
N GLY A 55 4.51 -18.34 5.92
CA GLY A 55 3.81 -19.42 5.23
C GLY A 55 4.28 -19.59 3.78
N GLY A 56 3.68 -20.52 3.07
CA GLY A 56 3.94 -20.77 1.64
C GLY A 56 2.92 -21.74 1.05
N PRO A 57 2.75 -21.74 -0.28
CA PRO A 57 1.79 -22.61 -0.96
C PRO A 57 2.29 -24.05 -1.14
N ALA A 58 3.60 -24.29 -1.01
CA ALA A 58 4.23 -25.59 -1.25
C ALA A 58 4.13 -26.53 -0.03
N SER A 59 4.34 -27.81 -0.24
CA SER A 59 4.66 -28.76 0.83
C SER A 59 6.17 -28.90 0.97
N VAL A 60 6.69 -28.99 2.19
CA VAL A 60 8.13 -29.26 2.45
C VAL A 60 8.60 -30.63 1.91
N LEU A 61 7.66 -31.49 1.53
CA LEU A 61 7.91 -32.81 0.94
C LEU A 61 8.00 -32.79 -0.58
N ASP A 62 7.67 -31.67 -1.22
CA ASP A 62 7.75 -31.53 -2.67
C ASP A 62 9.22 -31.43 -3.09
N ALA A 63 9.57 -32.00 -4.25
CA ALA A 63 10.95 -32.05 -4.73
C ALA A 63 11.56 -30.66 -5.02
N ASP A 64 10.71 -29.69 -5.35
CA ASP A 64 11.04 -28.30 -5.66
C ASP A 64 10.60 -27.31 -4.55
N ALA A 65 10.33 -27.85 -3.36
CA ALA A 65 9.94 -27.04 -2.20
C ALA A 65 10.98 -25.95 -1.90
N PRO A 66 10.56 -24.72 -1.57
CA PRO A 66 11.49 -23.67 -1.20
C PRO A 66 12.14 -23.97 0.15
N HIS A 67 13.45 -24.10 0.15
CA HIS A 67 14.27 -24.31 1.36
C HIS A 67 15.09 -23.08 1.70
N ILE A 68 15.60 -23.03 2.94
CA ILE A 68 16.54 -22.03 3.42
C ILE A 68 17.79 -22.74 3.96
N ASP A 69 18.91 -22.02 4.01
CA ASP A 69 20.14 -22.52 4.60
C ASP A 69 19.92 -22.95 6.06
N PRO A 70 20.11 -24.25 6.41
CA PRO A 70 19.89 -24.74 7.78
C PRO A 70 20.71 -24.03 8.86
N ALA A 71 21.86 -23.46 8.49
CA ALA A 71 22.70 -22.70 9.41
C ALA A 71 21.97 -21.47 10.02
N ILE A 72 20.81 -21.06 9.51
CA ILE A 72 19.98 -20.00 10.08
C ILE A 72 19.56 -20.31 11.52
N TYR A 73 19.34 -21.58 11.85
CA TYR A 73 18.93 -22.04 13.18
C TYR A 73 20.10 -22.11 14.18
N GLU A 74 21.34 -21.93 13.72
CA GLU A 74 22.56 -22.00 14.52
C GLU A 74 23.12 -20.61 14.87
N GLN A 75 22.50 -19.54 14.37
CA GLN A 75 23.00 -18.17 14.53
C GLN A 75 22.74 -17.57 15.93
N GLY A 76 22.00 -18.28 16.81
CA GLY A 76 21.60 -17.74 18.12
C GLY A 76 20.57 -16.60 18.03
N ILE A 77 20.05 -16.33 16.84
CA ILE A 77 19.00 -15.34 16.57
C ILE A 77 17.65 -16.04 16.76
N PRO A 78 16.68 -15.44 17.49
CA PRO A 78 15.35 -16.00 17.62
C PRO A 78 14.68 -16.23 16.27
N VAL A 79 14.02 -17.38 16.11
CA VAL A 79 13.29 -17.75 14.90
C VAL A 79 11.83 -18.05 15.23
N LEU A 80 10.90 -17.51 14.44
CA LEU A 80 9.49 -17.88 14.46
C LEU A 80 9.09 -18.43 13.08
N GLY A 81 8.72 -19.71 13.01
CA GLY A 81 8.14 -20.31 11.81
C GLY A 81 6.61 -20.23 11.82
N ILE A 82 5.98 -19.77 10.73
CA ILE A 82 4.54 -19.67 10.58
C ILE A 82 4.08 -20.61 9.46
N CYS A 83 3.14 -21.50 9.73
CA CYS A 83 2.54 -22.46 8.79
C CYS A 83 3.61 -23.26 8.03
N TYR A 84 3.89 -22.95 6.75
CA TYR A 84 5.00 -23.55 6.00
C TYR A 84 6.34 -23.40 6.75
N GLY A 85 6.61 -22.23 7.31
CA GLY A 85 7.83 -21.98 8.10
C GLY A 85 7.97 -22.89 9.32
N MET A 86 6.86 -23.29 9.96
CA MET A 86 6.87 -24.32 11.01
C MET A 86 7.22 -25.69 10.45
N GLN A 87 6.58 -26.10 9.36
CA GLN A 87 6.83 -27.38 8.71
C GLN A 87 8.29 -27.49 8.23
N LEU A 88 8.80 -26.40 7.63
CA LEU A 88 10.20 -26.31 7.19
C LEU A 88 11.16 -26.41 8.39
N THR A 89 10.88 -25.76 9.50
CA THR A 89 11.66 -25.85 10.74
C THR A 89 11.70 -27.29 11.25
N ALA A 90 10.54 -27.94 11.33
CA ALA A 90 10.45 -29.33 11.76
C ALA A 90 11.22 -30.27 10.83
N TYR A 91 11.00 -30.17 9.54
CA TYR A 91 11.66 -31.00 8.52
C TYR A 91 13.18 -30.83 8.54
N THR A 92 13.66 -29.59 8.55
CA THR A 92 15.09 -29.27 8.51
C THR A 92 15.83 -29.77 9.77
N LEU A 93 15.19 -29.73 10.94
CA LEU A 93 15.80 -30.12 12.21
C LEU A 93 15.55 -31.59 12.59
N GLY A 94 15.01 -32.42 11.68
CA GLY A 94 14.87 -33.85 11.84
C GLY A 94 13.57 -34.31 12.50
N GLY A 95 12.55 -33.44 12.53
CA GLY A 95 11.16 -33.79 12.82
C GLY A 95 10.49 -34.52 11.66
N THR A 96 9.20 -34.78 11.79
CA THR A 96 8.40 -35.46 10.75
C THR A 96 7.19 -34.60 10.40
N VAL A 97 7.00 -34.38 9.11
CA VAL A 97 5.83 -33.69 8.53
C VAL A 97 5.07 -34.68 7.67
N GLU A 98 3.79 -34.81 7.88
CA GLU A 98 2.95 -35.76 7.18
C GLU A 98 1.64 -35.10 6.72
N ARG A 99 0.98 -35.73 5.77
CA ARG A 99 -0.36 -35.31 5.35
C ARG A 99 -1.35 -35.62 6.47
N ALA A 100 -2.10 -34.62 6.90
CA ALA A 100 -3.10 -34.78 7.94
C ALA A 100 -4.20 -35.76 7.48
N ALA A 101 -4.59 -36.68 8.36
CA ALA A 101 -5.74 -37.53 8.15
C ALA A 101 -7.04 -36.69 8.05
N GLN A 102 -7.11 -35.68 8.89
CA GLN A 102 -8.18 -34.67 8.89
C GLN A 102 -7.56 -33.30 8.71
N ARG A 103 -7.93 -32.59 7.64
CA ARG A 103 -7.42 -31.26 7.31
C ARG A 103 -8.06 -30.21 8.23
N GLU A 104 -7.33 -29.14 8.53
CA GLU A 104 -7.88 -28.01 9.28
C GLU A 104 -7.86 -26.74 8.43
N TYR A 105 -9.05 -26.20 8.16
CA TYR A 105 -9.25 -24.94 7.46
C TYR A 105 -10.29 -24.10 8.18
N GLY A 106 -9.97 -22.80 8.37
CA GLY A 106 -10.85 -21.85 9.01
C GLY A 106 -10.60 -21.69 10.51
N ARG A 107 -11.63 -21.38 11.25
CA ARG A 107 -11.60 -21.05 12.69
C ARG A 107 -11.60 -22.34 13.49
N ILE A 108 -10.48 -22.66 14.12
CA ILE A 108 -10.27 -23.87 14.94
C ILE A 108 -9.99 -23.48 16.38
N PRO A 109 -10.67 -24.08 17.37
CA PRO A 109 -10.30 -23.96 18.78
C PRO A 109 -8.93 -24.60 19.03
N VAL A 110 -8.04 -23.89 19.73
CA VAL A 110 -6.68 -24.32 20.06
C VAL A 110 -6.43 -24.12 21.56
N ASP A 111 -5.85 -25.10 22.19
CA ASP A 111 -5.37 -25.04 23.56
C ASP A 111 -3.89 -24.62 23.58
N PHE A 112 -3.58 -23.58 24.37
CA PHE A 112 -2.27 -22.93 24.43
C PHE A 112 -1.63 -23.13 25.80
N ASP A 113 -0.33 -23.46 25.84
CA ASP A 113 0.48 -23.37 27.05
C ASP A 113 0.82 -21.89 27.34
N VAL A 114 -0.01 -21.24 28.13
CA VAL A 114 0.13 -19.82 28.49
C VAL A 114 1.32 -19.51 29.39
N ASN A 115 2.02 -20.52 29.90
CA ASN A 115 3.29 -20.35 30.63
C ASN A 115 4.47 -20.16 29.68
N ASN A 116 4.28 -20.51 28.40
CA ASN A 116 5.30 -20.28 27.39
C ASN A 116 5.38 -18.78 27.04
N PRO A 117 6.58 -18.18 26.93
CA PRO A 117 6.75 -16.76 26.60
C PRO A 117 6.00 -16.30 25.34
N LEU A 118 5.84 -17.20 24.35
CA LEU A 118 5.12 -16.89 23.11
C LEU A 118 3.62 -16.65 23.34
N PHE A 119 3.04 -17.28 24.36
CA PHE A 119 1.59 -17.19 24.65
C PHE A 119 1.27 -16.48 25.97
N ALA A 120 2.23 -15.77 26.52
CA ALA A 120 2.06 -15.02 27.76
C ALA A 120 0.90 -14.02 27.65
N GLY A 121 0.01 -14.03 28.64
CA GLY A 121 -1.16 -13.13 28.71
C GLY A 121 -2.28 -13.44 27.71
N MET A 122 -2.24 -14.61 27.04
CA MET A 122 -3.32 -15.13 26.23
C MET A 122 -4.32 -15.94 27.07
N LYS A 123 -5.47 -16.25 26.51
CA LYS A 123 -6.39 -17.25 27.05
C LYS A 123 -5.80 -18.65 26.80
N ALA A 124 -5.96 -19.57 27.76
CA ALA A 124 -5.51 -20.96 27.59
C ALA A 124 -6.22 -21.66 26.42
N GLN A 125 -7.43 -21.23 26.07
CA GLN A 125 -8.15 -21.70 24.89
C GLN A 125 -8.65 -20.49 24.08
N SER A 126 -8.37 -20.46 22.78
CA SER A 126 -8.80 -19.41 21.87
C SER A 126 -8.92 -19.95 20.44
N VAL A 127 -9.52 -19.16 19.55
CA VAL A 127 -9.69 -19.52 18.15
C VAL A 127 -8.50 -19.05 17.33
N ALA A 128 -7.90 -19.98 16.58
CA ALA A 128 -6.86 -19.70 15.61
C ALA A 128 -7.32 -20.03 14.18
N TRP A 129 -6.80 -19.30 13.21
CA TRP A 129 -7.06 -19.55 11.79
C TRP A 129 -6.07 -20.58 11.26
N MET A 130 -6.60 -21.74 10.91
CA MET A 130 -5.85 -22.83 10.28
C MET A 130 -6.04 -22.82 8.77
N SER A 131 -4.99 -23.18 8.04
CA SER A 131 -5.02 -23.36 6.58
C SER A 131 -3.94 -24.36 6.17
N HIS A 132 -4.13 -25.64 6.50
CA HIS A 132 -3.10 -26.63 6.21
C HIS A 132 -3.64 -28.02 5.87
N THR A 133 -2.92 -28.69 4.97
CA THR A 133 -3.11 -30.09 4.58
C THR A 133 -2.05 -31.00 5.22
N PHE A 134 -0.88 -30.45 5.50
CA PHE A 134 0.25 -31.12 6.13
C PHE A 134 0.47 -30.54 7.51
N HIS A 135 0.92 -31.33 8.46
CA HIS A 135 1.22 -30.92 9.81
C HIS A 135 2.44 -31.68 10.37
N VAL A 136 3.02 -31.16 11.45
CA VAL A 136 4.08 -31.84 12.17
C VAL A 136 3.48 -32.98 13.00
N THR A 137 3.94 -34.22 12.79
CA THR A 137 3.54 -35.40 13.56
C THR A 137 4.56 -35.81 14.60
N ARG A 138 5.84 -35.43 14.42
CA ARG A 138 6.92 -35.60 15.37
C ARG A 138 7.81 -34.37 15.40
N ALA A 139 7.89 -33.72 16.53
CA ALA A 139 8.79 -32.59 16.72
C ALA A 139 10.26 -33.00 16.64
N PRO A 140 11.17 -32.10 16.25
CA PRO A 140 12.61 -32.30 16.33
C PRO A 140 13.07 -32.53 17.78
N GLU A 141 14.27 -33.08 17.97
CA GLU A 141 14.88 -33.25 19.30
C GLU A 141 15.01 -31.90 20.03
N GLY A 142 14.63 -31.87 21.28
CA GLY A 142 14.65 -30.68 22.14
C GLY A 142 13.46 -29.72 21.92
N PHE A 143 12.51 -30.05 21.03
CA PHE A 143 11.26 -29.32 20.90
C PHE A 143 10.12 -29.96 21.67
N THR A 144 9.25 -29.12 22.22
CA THR A 144 8.01 -29.52 22.88
C THR A 144 6.80 -28.91 22.21
N SER A 145 5.66 -29.60 22.27
CA SER A 145 4.37 -29.00 21.87
C SER A 145 3.99 -27.97 22.90
N ILE A 146 3.61 -26.77 22.41
CA ILE A 146 3.16 -25.65 23.23
C ILE A 146 1.74 -25.19 22.87
N ALA A 147 1.13 -25.79 21.83
CA ALA A 147 -0.29 -25.65 21.53
C ALA A 147 -0.77 -26.85 20.72
N HIS A 148 -2.04 -27.22 20.90
CA HIS A 148 -2.68 -28.34 20.17
C HIS A 148 -4.16 -28.03 19.89
N SER A 149 -4.70 -28.71 18.89
CA SER A 149 -6.15 -28.82 18.62
C SER A 149 -6.60 -30.27 18.75
N GLU A 150 -7.87 -30.52 18.52
CA GLU A 150 -8.42 -31.89 18.49
C GLU A 150 -7.71 -32.80 17.47
N ASN A 151 -7.32 -32.25 16.30
CA ASN A 151 -6.77 -33.03 15.19
C ASN A 151 -5.28 -32.74 14.91
N CYS A 152 -4.67 -31.79 15.60
CA CYS A 152 -3.27 -31.40 15.44
C CYS A 152 -2.55 -31.33 16.78
N ALA A 153 -1.69 -32.31 17.05
CA ALA A 153 -0.92 -32.40 18.30
C ALA A 153 0.13 -31.29 18.42
N PHE A 154 0.56 -30.72 17.31
CA PHE A 154 1.55 -29.65 17.24
C PHE A 154 0.96 -28.45 16.47
N CYS A 155 -0.02 -27.75 17.06
CA CYS A 155 -0.43 -26.43 16.53
C CYS A 155 0.66 -25.39 16.76
N ALA A 156 1.52 -25.61 17.74
CA ALA A 156 2.77 -24.89 17.94
C ALA A 156 3.80 -25.75 18.64
N MET A 157 5.08 -25.48 18.38
CA MET A 157 6.22 -26.13 19.02
C MET A 157 7.31 -25.12 19.35
N ALA A 158 8.10 -25.38 20.36
CA ALA A 158 9.21 -24.52 20.76
C ALA A 158 10.43 -25.32 21.27
N ASN A 159 11.59 -24.73 21.00
CA ASN A 159 12.85 -25.01 21.68
C ASN A 159 13.34 -23.70 22.32
N PRO A 160 13.01 -23.44 23.60
CA PRO A 160 13.38 -22.19 24.26
C PRO A 160 14.90 -21.99 24.41
N GLU A 161 15.67 -23.04 24.55
CA GLU A 161 17.13 -22.98 24.66
C GLU A 161 17.78 -22.44 23.41
N LYS A 162 17.27 -22.87 22.24
CA LYS A 162 17.69 -22.36 20.91
C LYS A 162 16.93 -21.12 20.47
N ARG A 163 15.93 -20.68 21.25
CA ARG A 163 15.03 -19.56 20.93
C ARG A 163 14.32 -19.74 19.59
N ILE A 164 13.91 -21.00 19.27
CA ILE A 164 13.18 -21.35 18.05
C ILE A 164 11.75 -21.69 18.44
N TYR A 165 10.81 -20.99 17.81
CA TYR A 165 9.37 -21.13 17.99
C TYR A 165 8.71 -21.35 16.64
N ALA A 166 7.62 -22.09 16.61
CA ALA A 166 6.90 -22.29 15.37
C ALA A 166 5.41 -22.55 15.64
N VAL A 167 4.55 -21.99 14.78
CA VAL A 167 3.10 -22.08 14.85
C VAL A 167 2.52 -22.57 13.51
N GLN A 168 1.55 -23.49 13.56
CA GLN A 168 0.89 -24.00 12.35
C GLN A 168 -0.21 -23.06 11.84
N PHE A 169 -0.83 -22.31 12.74
CA PHE A 169 -1.86 -21.34 12.44
C PHE A 169 -1.28 -20.00 11.93
N HIS A 170 -2.16 -19.14 11.45
CA HIS A 170 -1.82 -17.81 10.95
C HIS A 170 -2.13 -16.72 12.00
N PRO A 171 -1.14 -16.29 12.82
CA PRO A 171 -1.35 -15.27 13.84
C PRO A 171 -1.57 -13.86 13.25
N GLU A 172 -1.18 -13.65 11.99
CA GLU A 172 -1.26 -12.36 11.31
C GLU A 172 -2.67 -11.97 10.88
N VAL A 173 -3.58 -12.95 10.67
CA VAL A 173 -4.93 -12.69 10.19
C VAL A 173 -5.89 -12.33 11.34
N THR A 174 -6.89 -11.52 11.05
CA THR A 174 -7.88 -11.05 12.04
C THR A 174 -8.75 -12.17 12.63
N HIS A 175 -8.87 -13.30 11.93
CA HIS A 175 -9.64 -14.46 12.37
C HIS A 175 -8.94 -15.28 13.48
N SER A 176 -7.65 -15.05 13.71
CA SER A 176 -6.93 -15.54 14.91
C SER A 176 -7.14 -14.52 16.03
N GLU A 177 -8.03 -14.84 17.00
CA GLU A 177 -8.51 -13.89 17.99
C GLU A 177 -7.40 -13.22 18.82
N GLU A 178 -6.37 -13.98 19.17
CA GLU A 178 -5.22 -13.50 19.93
C GLU A 178 -3.91 -13.48 19.12
N GLY A 179 -4.01 -13.56 17.78
CA GLY A 179 -2.84 -13.66 16.90
C GLY A 179 -1.86 -12.50 17.04
N GLN A 180 -2.36 -11.28 17.25
CA GLN A 180 -1.50 -10.11 17.48
C GLN A 180 -0.65 -10.24 18.75
N LYS A 181 -1.18 -10.89 19.81
CA LYS A 181 -0.40 -11.14 21.04
C LYS A 181 0.74 -12.12 20.76
N VAL A 182 0.53 -13.15 19.94
CA VAL A 182 1.59 -14.10 19.55
C VAL A 182 2.74 -13.37 18.89
N ILE A 183 2.46 -12.52 17.92
CA ILE A 183 3.49 -11.71 17.25
C ILE A 183 4.17 -10.76 18.23
N ALA A 184 3.39 -10.02 19.02
CA ALA A 184 3.95 -9.12 20.03
C ALA A 184 4.84 -9.83 21.06
N ASN A 185 4.41 -11.00 21.55
CA ASN A 185 5.19 -11.81 22.49
C ASN A 185 6.49 -12.31 21.86
N PHE A 186 6.48 -12.75 20.60
CA PHE A 186 7.72 -13.08 19.90
C PHE A 186 8.67 -11.88 19.84
N LEU A 187 8.17 -10.71 19.52
CA LEU A 187 8.98 -9.49 19.40
C LEU A 187 9.55 -9.04 20.75
N TYR A 188 8.70 -8.96 21.77
CA TYR A 188 9.07 -8.35 23.05
C TYR A 188 9.66 -9.36 24.04
N ASN A 189 9.02 -10.52 24.21
CA ASN A 189 9.44 -11.50 25.21
C ASN A 189 10.56 -12.41 24.70
N VAL A 190 10.58 -12.71 23.38
CA VAL A 190 11.57 -13.62 22.80
C VAL A 190 12.73 -12.87 22.16
N CYS A 191 12.47 -11.87 21.32
CA CYS A 191 13.52 -11.10 20.64
C CYS A 191 14.08 -9.97 21.51
N GLY A 192 13.35 -9.50 22.53
CA GLY A 192 13.77 -8.38 23.38
C GLY A 192 13.70 -7.03 22.68
N CYS A 193 12.74 -6.87 21.77
CA CYS A 193 12.54 -5.60 21.09
C CYS A 193 12.03 -4.52 22.05
N THR A 194 12.36 -3.26 21.76
CA THR A 194 12.01 -2.09 22.60
C THR A 194 10.92 -1.22 22.00
N GLY A 195 10.50 -1.50 20.75
CA GLY A 195 9.46 -0.71 20.07
C GLY A 195 9.97 0.64 19.56
N ASP A 196 11.14 0.66 18.96
CA ASP A 196 11.86 1.85 18.49
C ASP A 196 11.46 2.30 17.07
N TRP A 197 10.62 1.55 16.37
CA TRP A 197 10.06 1.92 15.08
C TRP A 197 8.89 2.88 15.27
N THR A 198 9.19 4.19 15.29
CA THR A 198 8.21 5.28 15.35
C THR A 198 8.34 6.18 14.13
N MET A 199 7.28 6.88 13.77
CA MET A 199 7.34 7.78 12.61
C MET A 199 8.27 8.96 12.85
N SER A 200 8.37 9.46 14.08
CA SER A 200 9.36 10.49 14.44
C SER A 200 10.79 10.00 14.21
N THR A 201 11.15 8.82 14.73
CA THR A 201 12.48 8.21 14.50
C THR A 201 12.75 7.97 13.01
N PHE A 202 11.71 7.55 12.27
CA PHE A 202 11.81 7.39 10.81
C PHE A 202 12.11 8.71 10.12
N ILE A 203 11.40 9.80 10.45
CA ILE A 203 11.58 11.13 9.86
C ILE A 203 13.02 11.61 10.06
N ASP A 204 13.55 11.53 11.28
CA ASP A 204 14.92 11.96 11.59
C ASP A 204 15.96 11.17 10.78
N ASN A 205 15.82 9.84 10.72
CA ASN A 205 16.69 8.98 9.92
C ASN A 205 16.58 9.26 8.42
N ALA A 206 15.35 9.48 7.90
CA ALA A 206 15.13 9.79 6.49
C ALA A 206 15.77 11.12 6.10
N ILE A 207 15.60 12.16 6.93
CA ILE A 207 16.23 13.49 6.71
C ILE A 207 17.76 13.35 6.70
N ALA A 208 18.34 12.62 7.65
CA ALA A 208 19.79 12.39 7.71
C ALA A 208 20.28 11.67 6.45
N SER A 209 19.59 10.61 6.04
CA SER A 209 19.93 9.83 4.85
C SER A 209 19.83 10.64 3.55
N ILE A 210 18.79 11.48 3.42
CA ILE A 210 18.63 12.37 2.27
C ILE A 210 19.79 13.37 2.21
N ARG A 211 20.15 13.98 3.36
CA ARG A 211 21.28 14.91 3.42
C ARG A 211 22.61 14.28 3.06
N GLU A 212 22.85 13.06 3.53
CA GLU A 212 24.05 12.28 3.19
C GLU A 212 24.10 11.96 1.70
N GLN A 213 22.99 11.47 1.13
CA GLN A 213 22.91 11.07 -0.28
C GLN A 213 23.07 12.26 -1.23
N VAL A 214 22.37 13.36 -0.94
CA VAL A 214 22.31 14.54 -1.82
C VAL A 214 23.54 15.44 -1.63
N GLY A 215 24.17 15.37 -0.46
CA GLY A 215 25.31 16.23 -0.13
C GLY A 215 24.94 17.72 0.05
N PRO A 216 25.95 18.57 0.27
CA PRO A 216 25.69 19.98 0.62
C PRO A 216 25.15 20.83 -0.55
N ASN A 217 25.45 20.48 -1.79
CA ASN A 217 25.14 21.30 -2.97
C ASN A 217 24.17 20.63 -3.95
N GLY A 218 23.89 19.32 -3.82
CA GLY A 218 23.05 18.58 -4.74
C GLY A 218 21.62 19.13 -4.81
N ARG A 219 21.04 19.11 -5.99
CA ARG A 219 19.66 19.54 -6.26
C ARG A 219 18.81 18.37 -6.69
N VAL A 220 17.59 18.34 -6.18
CA VAL A 220 16.63 17.25 -6.40
C VAL A 220 15.42 17.77 -7.15
N MET A 221 14.95 17.00 -8.14
CA MET A 221 13.67 17.22 -8.81
C MET A 221 12.68 16.14 -8.39
N LEU A 222 11.44 16.51 -8.12
CA LEU A 222 10.34 15.61 -7.78
C LEU A 222 9.12 15.90 -8.63
N GLY A 223 8.54 14.88 -9.25
CA GLY A 223 7.20 14.96 -9.84
C GLY A 223 6.13 14.92 -8.74
N LEU A 224 5.44 16.03 -8.55
CA LEU A 224 4.38 16.17 -7.56
C LEU A 224 3.03 15.85 -8.21
N SER A 225 2.49 14.66 -7.96
CA SER A 225 1.21 14.22 -8.54
C SER A 225 -0.02 14.71 -7.76
N GLY A 226 0.18 15.41 -6.64
CA GLY A 226 -0.88 15.72 -5.69
C GLY A 226 -1.34 14.52 -4.84
N GLY A 227 -0.84 13.32 -5.09
CA GLY A 227 -1.08 12.13 -4.26
C GLY A 227 -0.31 12.21 -2.93
N VAL A 228 -0.79 11.49 -1.89
CA VAL A 228 -0.18 11.53 -0.56
C VAL A 228 1.31 11.14 -0.58
N ASP A 229 1.71 10.15 -1.37
CA ASP A 229 3.08 9.65 -1.39
C ASP A 229 4.06 10.71 -1.93
N SER A 230 3.76 11.30 -3.10
CA SER A 230 4.59 12.36 -3.65
C SER A 230 4.62 13.60 -2.76
N SER A 231 3.51 13.91 -2.09
CA SER A 231 3.41 15.05 -1.17
C SER A 231 4.21 14.84 0.11
N VAL A 232 4.15 13.65 0.72
CA VAL A 232 4.94 13.32 1.91
C VAL A 232 6.43 13.23 1.55
N ALA A 233 6.79 12.66 0.39
CA ALA A 233 8.16 12.67 -0.10
C ALA A 233 8.69 14.10 -0.28
N ALA A 234 7.89 15.00 -0.88
CA ALA A 234 8.25 16.42 -1.03
C ALA A 234 8.49 17.09 0.33
N ALA A 235 7.60 16.87 1.30
CA ALA A 235 7.72 17.43 2.64
C ALA A 235 8.98 16.95 3.38
N LEU A 236 9.30 15.64 3.31
CA LEU A 236 10.53 15.08 3.89
C LEU A 236 11.80 15.65 3.24
N ILE A 237 11.84 15.68 1.91
CA ILE A 237 13.00 16.19 1.17
C ILE A 237 13.15 17.70 1.42
N SER A 238 12.05 18.45 1.45
CA SER A 238 12.05 19.88 1.81
C SER A 238 12.67 20.14 3.18
N ARG A 239 12.31 19.36 4.21
CA ARG A 239 12.94 19.45 5.54
C ARG A 239 14.43 19.10 5.54
N ALA A 240 14.85 18.22 4.63
CA ALA A 240 16.25 17.83 4.53
C ALA A 240 17.13 18.88 3.83
N ILE A 241 16.67 19.41 2.68
CA ILE A 241 17.49 20.22 1.76
C ILE A 241 16.89 21.57 1.36
N GLY A 242 15.66 21.89 1.82
CA GLY A 242 15.01 23.18 1.58
C GLY A 242 14.78 23.47 0.09
N GLU A 243 15.08 24.70 -0.32
CA GLU A 243 14.90 25.21 -1.69
C GLU A 243 15.72 24.50 -2.77
N ARG A 244 16.62 23.58 -2.39
CA ARG A 244 17.33 22.72 -3.34
C ARG A 244 16.43 21.61 -3.91
N LEU A 245 15.18 21.47 -3.41
CA LEU A 245 14.13 20.65 -3.99
C LEU A 245 13.32 21.49 -4.96
N THR A 246 13.22 21.02 -6.21
CA THR A 246 12.27 21.52 -7.20
C THR A 246 11.15 20.51 -7.38
N CYS A 247 9.93 20.91 -7.03
CA CYS A 247 8.72 20.14 -7.24
C CYS A 247 8.06 20.58 -8.55
N VAL A 248 7.82 19.65 -9.46
CA VAL A 248 7.10 19.90 -10.72
C VAL A 248 5.71 19.28 -10.63
N TYR A 249 4.71 20.12 -10.63
CA TYR A 249 3.30 19.75 -10.66
C TYR A 249 2.73 20.02 -12.05
N VAL A 250 2.22 18.98 -12.72
CA VAL A 250 1.59 19.12 -14.03
C VAL A 250 0.09 19.18 -13.85
N ASP A 251 -0.50 20.34 -14.09
CA ASP A 251 -1.95 20.50 -14.20
C ASP A 251 -2.41 20.10 -15.59
N HIS A 252 -2.84 18.85 -15.70
CA HIS A 252 -3.37 18.28 -16.95
C HIS A 252 -4.87 18.57 -17.17
N GLY A 253 -5.51 19.33 -16.27
CA GLY A 253 -6.91 19.72 -16.37
C GLY A 253 -7.92 18.69 -15.84
N PHE A 254 -7.51 17.44 -15.56
CA PHE A 254 -8.39 16.38 -15.06
C PHE A 254 -8.35 16.23 -13.54
N MET A 255 -7.86 17.27 -12.85
CA MET A 255 -7.84 17.33 -11.41
C MET A 255 -9.23 17.62 -10.84
N ARG A 256 -9.44 17.25 -9.58
CA ARG A 256 -10.63 17.63 -8.80
C ARG A 256 -10.70 19.14 -8.62
N LYS A 257 -11.87 19.63 -8.26
CA LYS A 257 -12.08 21.04 -7.94
C LYS A 257 -11.10 21.54 -6.86
N ASN A 258 -10.46 22.68 -7.09
CA ASN A 258 -9.52 23.36 -6.18
C ASN A 258 -8.25 22.56 -5.82
N GLU A 259 -7.94 21.47 -6.51
CA GLU A 259 -6.82 20.61 -6.17
C GLU A 259 -5.47 21.27 -6.46
N THR A 260 -5.33 21.90 -7.61
CA THR A 260 -4.11 22.64 -8.00
C THR A 260 -3.83 23.79 -7.03
N GLU A 261 -4.87 24.50 -6.60
CA GLU A 261 -4.78 25.59 -5.63
C GLU A 261 -4.33 25.07 -4.25
N SER A 262 -4.89 23.95 -3.79
CA SER A 262 -4.50 23.32 -2.53
C SER A 262 -3.03 22.88 -2.54
N VAL A 263 -2.56 22.27 -3.62
CA VAL A 263 -1.14 21.90 -3.79
C VAL A 263 -0.27 23.16 -3.76
N ARG A 264 -0.65 24.21 -4.49
CA ARG A 264 0.06 25.49 -4.50
C ARG A 264 0.18 26.06 -3.10
N GLU A 265 -0.93 26.14 -2.36
CA GLU A 265 -0.97 26.72 -1.03
C GLU A 265 -0.03 25.99 -0.05
N VAL A 266 -0.10 24.65 0.00
CA VAL A 266 0.73 23.85 0.89
C VAL A 266 2.22 23.99 0.58
N PHE A 267 2.60 23.87 -0.69
CA PHE A 267 4.01 23.87 -1.08
C PHE A 267 4.61 25.27 -1.34
N THR A 268 3.86 26.32 -1.11
CA THR A 268 4.40 27.69 -1.06
C THR A 268 4.41 28.27 0.34
N LYS A 269 3.49 27.83 1.23
CA LYS A 269 3.36 28.42 2.56
C LYS A 269 3.98 27.59 3.68
N GLN A 270 3.92 26.25 3.58
CA GLN A 270 4.35 25.36 4.67
C GLN A 270 5.73 24.73 4.43
N PHE A 271 6.09 24.47 3.18
CA PHE A 271 7.33 23.79 2.84
C PHE A 271 8.18 24.65 1.90
N PRO A 272 9.44 24.98 2.27
CA PRO A 272 10.34 25.73 1.41
C PRO A 272 10.82 24.86 0.25
N VAL A 273 10.10 24.89 -0.86
CA VAL A 273 10.44 24.19 -2.11
C VAL A 273 10.36 25.15 -3.28
N ASN A 274 11.12 24.87 -4.33
CA ASN A 274 10.91 25.53 -5.62
C ASN A 274 9.76 24.82 -6.36
N LEU A 275 8.55 25.41 -6.33
CA LEU A 275 7.36 24.82 -6.94
C LEU A 275 7.17 25.35 -8.36
N VAL A 276 7.23 24.45 -9.35
CA VAL A 276 6.91 24.72 -10.75
C VAL A 276 5.56 24.10 -11.06
N ILE A 277 4.57 24.93 -11.41
CA ILE A 277 3.26 24.47 -11.86
C ILE A 277 3.19 24.63 -13.37
N VAL A 278 3.04 23.51 -14.08
CA VAL A 278 2.94 23.44 -15.54
C VAL A 278 1.46 23.41 -15.90
N ASP A 279 0.96 24.49 -16.52
CA ASP A 279 -0.39 24.45 -17.11
C ASP A 279 -0.34 23.70 -18.45
N ALA A 280 -0.84 22.48 -18.44
CA ALA A 280 -0.88 21.60 -19.60
C ALA A 280 -2.31 21.24 -20.03
N ARG A 281 -3.34 21.95 -19.52
CA ARG A 281 -4.76 21.63 -19.72
C ARG A 281 -5.13 21.53 -21.19
N ASP A 282 -4.78 22.52 -22.00
CA ASP A 282 -5.08 22.52 -23.42
C ASP A 282 -4.32 21.43 -24.18
N ARG A 283 -3.09 21.15 -23.77
CA ARG A 283 -2.24 20.10 -24.36
C ARG A 283 -2.88 18.72 -24.20
N PHE A 284 -3.38 18.41 -23.00
CA PHE A 284 -4.03 17.13 -22.72
C PHE A 284 -5.41 17.04 -23.38
N LEU A 285 -6.24 18.08 -23.32
CA LEU A 285 -7.56 18.09 -23.96
C LEU A 285 -7.44 17.90 -25.47
N THR A 286 -6.49 18.58 -26.11
CA THR A 286 -6.24 18.44 -27.54
C THR A 286 -5.83 17.02 -27.90
N LYS A 287 -4.95 16.40 -27.09
CA LYS A 287 -4.46 15.04 -27.32
C LYS A 287 -5.56 13.99 -27.21
N LEU A 288 -6.57 14.24 -26.37
CA LEU A 288 -7.67 13.31 -26.09
C LEU A 288 -8.93 13.61 -26.92
N ALA A 289 -8.89 14.59 -27.79
CA ALA A 289 -10.03 14.92 -28.63
C ALA A 289 -10.49 13.72 -29.46
N GLY A 290 -11.76 13.30 -29.31
CA GLY A 290 -12.35 12.15 -29.99
C GLY A 290 -11.90 10.77 -29.49
N VAL A 291 -11.08 10.69 -28.43
CA VAL A 291 -10.64 9.42 -27.84
C VAL A 291 -11.68 8.93 -26.83
N SER A 292 -12.27 7.76 -27.09
CA SER A 292 -13.30 7.14 -26.24
C SER A 292 -12.86 5.83 -25.60
N ASP A 293 -11.83 5.17 -26.13
CA ASP A 293 -11.32 3.92 -25.57
C ASP A 293 -10.54 4.16 -24.26
N PRO A 294 -10.92 3.50 -23.15
CA PRO A 294 -10.32 3.74 -21.84
C PRO A 294 -8.81 3.48 -21.77
N GLU A 295 -8.36 2.42 -22.42
CA GLU A 295 -6.94 2.06 -22.39
C GLU A 295 -6.09 3.06 -23.21
N THR A 296 -6.64 3.53 -24.30
CA THR A 296 -6.01 4.59 -25.12
C THR A 296 -5.95 5.91 -24.35
N LYS A 297 -7.02 6.29 -23.63
CA LYS A 297 -6.99 7.46 -22.72
C LYS A 297 -5.84 7.36 -21.71
N ARG A 298 -5.75 6.22 -21.00
CA ARG A 298 -4.70 5.98 -20.00
C ARG A 298 -3.29 6.09 -20.58
N LYS A 299 -3.06 5.49 -21.74
CA LYS A 299 -1.76 5.52 -22.44
C LYS A 299 -1.37 6.93 -22.89
N LEU A 300 -2.31 7.66 -23.48
CA LEU A 300 -2.06 9.02 -23.95
C LEU A 300 -1.80 9.97 -22.79
N ILE A 301 -2.59 9.89 -21.71
CA ILE A 301 -2.40 10.73 -20.52
C ILE A 301 -1.05 10.40 -19.85
N GLY A 302 -0.75 9.14 -19.63
CA GLY A 302 0.50 8.72 -19.02
C GLY A 302 1.73 9.13 -19.84
N GLY A 303 1.67 8.95 -21.16
CA GLY A 303 2.76 9.37 -22.07
C GLY A 303 2.95 10.89 -22.08
N GLU A 304 1.87 11.65 -22.17
CA GLU A 304 1.93 13.10 -22.21
C GLU A 304 2.43 13.71 -20.89
N PHE A 305 2.06 13.09 -19.77
CA PHE A 305 2.60 13.47 -18.46
C PHE A 305 4.13 13.33 -18.42
N VAL A 306 4.67 12.23 -18.93
CA VAL A 306 6.12 12.00 -19.00
C VAL A 306 6.81 13.06 -19.87
N TYR A 307 6.20 13.43 -21.01
CA TYR A 307 6.75 14.49 -21.87
C TYR A 307 6.74 15.86 -21.19
N CYS A 308 5.64 16.25 -20.55
CA CYS A 308 5.57 17.50 -19.79
C CYS A 308 6.64 17.57 -18.71
N PHE A 309 6.81 16.47 -17.97
CA PHE A 309 7.84 16.37 -16.93
C PHE A 309 9.25 16.45 -17.51
N ALA A 310 9.50 15.78 -18.65
CA ALA A 310 10.78 15.80 -19.33
C ALA A 310 11.12 17.19 -19.87
N ASP A 311 10.13 17.91 -20.42
CA ASP A 311 10.32 19.27 -20.92
C ASP A 311 10.74 20.22 -19.80
N GLU A 312 10.12 20.10 -18.61
CA GLU A 312 10.53 20.89 -17.44
C GLU A 312 11.92 20.47 -16.90
N ALA A 313 12.22 19.17 -16.88
CA ALA A 313 13.54 18.69 -16.47
C ALA A 313 14.67 19.24 -17.35
N LYS A 314 14.38 19.47 -18.65
CA LYS A 314 15.38 20.07 -19.58
C LYS A 314 15.69 21.52 -19.26
N LYS A 315 14.71 22.27 -18.73
CA LYS A 315 14.88 23.69 -18.37
C LYS A 315 15.64 23.91 -17.06
N LEU A 316 15.64 22.89 -16.18
CA LEU A 316 16.28 22.99 -14.88
C LEU A 316 17.79 22.72 -15.00
N GLU A 317 18.61 23.66 -14.53
CA GLU A 317 20.06 23.53 -14.48
C GLU A 317 20.53 23.03 -13.12
N GLY A 318 21.58 22.23 -13.10
CA GLY A 318 22.23 21.75 -11.88
C GLY A 318 21.40 20.76 -11.06
N VAL A 319 20.35 20.18 -11.61
CA VAL A 319 19.58 19.11 -10.96
C VAL A 319 20.27 17.77 -11.27
N GLU A 320 20.69 17.09 -10.20
CA GLU A 320 21.45 15.83 -10.28
C GLU A 320 20.67 14.62 -9.81
N PHE A 321 19.62 14.82 -8.99
CA PHE A 321 18.84 13.75 -8.40
C PHE A 321 17.39 13.81 -8.83
N LEU A 322 16.78 12.65 -9.03
CA LEU A 322 15.36 12.49 -9.22
C LEU A 322 14.74 11.84 -7.99
N ALA A 323 13.70 12.47 -7.41
CA ALA A 323 12.99 11.88 -6.28
C ALA A 323 11.69 11.21 -6.72
N GLN A 324 11.32 10.14 -6.01
CA GLN A 324 10.10 9.37 -6.22
C GLN A 324 9.41 9.02 -4.91
N GLY A 325 8.08 8.96 -4.95
CA GLY A 325 7.24 8.52 -3.84
C GLY A 325 7.03 6.99 -3.82
N THR A 326 8.01 6.19 -4.22
CA THR A 326 7.96 4.72 -4.14
C THR A 326 7.73 4.28 -2.70
N ILE A 327 6.81 3.36 -2.47
CA ILE A 327 6.49 2.79 -1.16
C ILE A 327 6.86 1.30 -1.08
N TYR A 328 6.84 0.72 0.13
CA TYR A 328 7.34 -0.62 0.37
C TYR A 328 6.61 -1.73 -0.41
N PRO A 329 5.29 -1.74 -0.59
CA PRO A 329 4.60 -2.70 -1.44
C PRO A 329 5.13 -2.72 -2.88
N ASP A 330 5.44 -1.56 -3.46
CA ASP A 330 6.00 -1.46 -4.82
C ASP A 330 7.36 -2.16 -4.93
N VAL A 331 8.17 -2.07 -3.86
CA VAL A 331 9.48 -2.71 -3.78
C VAL A 331 9.36 -4.23 -3.70
N ILE A 332 8.45 -4.73 -2.84
CA ILE A 332 8.22 -6.17 -2.66
C ILE A 332 7.72 -6.81 -3.97
N GLU A 333 6.73 -6.19 -4.60
CA GLU A 333 6.17 -6.68 -5.87
C GLU A 333 7.22 -6.71 -7.00
N SER A 334 8.14 -5.76 -7.02
CA SER A 334 9.23 -5.71 -8.00
C SER A 334 10.29 -6.79 -7.79
N GLY A 335 10.51 -7.23 -6.54
CA GLY A 335 11.51 -8.24 -6.17
C GLY A 335 11.01 -9.69 -6.29
N SER A 336 9.69 -9.93 -6.32
CA SER A 336 9.10 -11.28 -6.31
C SER A 336 8.97 -11.92 -7.70
N VAL A 337 9.19 -11.19 -8.78
CA VAL A 337 9.11 -11.74 -10.15
C VAL A 337 10.44 -12.38 -10.54
N LYS A 338 10.47 -13.71 -10.64
CA LYS A 338 11.63 -14.48 -11.14
C LYS A 338 12.13 -13.89 -12.48
N GLY A 339 13.34 -13.37 -12.49
CA GLY A 339 14.14 -13.14 -13.71
C GLY A 339 13.91 -11.83 -14.45
N SER A 340 13.19 -10.86 -13.92
CA SER A 340 13.11 -9.55 -14.56
C SER A 340 13.60 -8.44 -13.63
N ALA A 341 14.73 -7.85 -13.98
CA ALA A 341 15.07 -6.48 -13.62
C ALA A 341 14.11 -5.50 -14.33
N VAL A 342 12.83 -5.81 -14.36
CA VAL A 342 11.77 -4.94 -14.86
C VAL A 342 11.24 -4.18 -13.66
N ILE A 343 11.84 -3.03 -13.40
CA ILE A 343 11.16 -1.92 -12.76
C ILE A 343 9.85 -1.79 -13.53
N LYS A 344 8.70 -2.10 -12.88
CA LYS A 344 7.39 -1.92 -13.52
C LYS A 344 7.37 -0.54 -14.15
N SER A 345 7.08 -0.46 -15.44
CA SER A 345 7.05 0.76 -16.26
C SER A 345 6.06 1.83 -15.77
N HIS A 346 5.40 1.59 -14.64
CA HIS A 346 4.43 2.49 -14.01
C HIS A 346 5.05 3.54 -13.07
N HIS A 347 6.32 3.41 -12.72
CA HIS A 347 7.04 4.47 -12.02
C HIS A 347 7.75 5.34 -13.06
N ASN A 348 7.44 6.61 -13.09
CA ASN A 348 7.78 7.64 -14.08
C ASN A 348 9.21 7.64 -14.66
N VAL A 349 10.18 6.99 -14.01
CA VAL A 349 11.59 6.92 -14.47
C VAL A 349 11.77 6.02 -15.68
N GLY A 350 11.09 4.88 -15.75
CA GLY A 350 11.18 3.95 -16.88
C GLY A 350 10.71 4.54 -18.21
N GLY A 351 9.81 5.53 -18.15
CA GLY A 351 9.27 6.23 -19.31
C GLY A 351 10.03 7.49 -19.74
N LEU A 352 10.98 7.98 -18.92
CA LEU A 352 11.73 9.18 -19.27
C LEU A 352 12.67 8.94 -20.47
N PRO A 353 12.74 9.91 -21.43
CA PRO A 353 13.71 9.89 -22.50
C PRO A 353 15.15 9.73 -21.98
N ALA A 354 16.00 9.05 -22.75
CA ALA A 354 17.37 8.71 -22.32
C ALA A 354 18.22 9.95 -22.03
N ASP A 355 18.04 11.02 -22.81
CA ASP A 355 18.71 12.31 -22.63
C ASP A 355 18.32 13.00 -21.31
N VAL A 356 17.07 12.89 -20.90
CA VAL A 356 16.57 13.43 -19.62
C VAL A 356 17.06 12.57 -18.46
N ARG A 357 17.03 11.25 -18.61
CA ARG A 357 17.53 10.32 -17.58
C ARG A 357 19.02 10.52 -17.30
N ALA A 358 19.81 10.81 -18.32
CA ALA A 358 21.24 11.06 -18.21
C ALA A 358 21.58 12.33 -17.39
N LYS A 359 20.63 13.24 -17.16
CA LYS A 359 20.82 14.40 -16.28
C LYS A 359 20.90 14.02 -14.80
N PHE A 360 20.22 12.94 -14.39
CA PHE A 360 20.15 12.53 -13.00
C PHE A 360 21.34 11.66 -12.58
N THR A 361 22.54 12.22 -12.65
CA THR A 361 23.80 11.53 -12.37
C THR A 361 23.95 11.11 -10.91
N GLY A 362 23.29 11.80 -9.99
CA GLY A 362 23.26 11.46 -8.56
C GLY A 362 22.30 10.31 -8.20
N GLY A 363 21.43 9.91 -9.15
CA GLY A 363 20.52 8.77 -8.97
C GLY A 363 19.15 9.13 -8.38
N LEU A 364 18.51 8.12 -7.77
CA LEU A 364 17.16 8.22 -7.23
C LEU A 364 17.17 8.50 -5.74
N VAL A 365 16.26 9.41 -5.28
CA VAL A 365 15.95 9.67 -3.88
C VAL A 365 14.55 9.13 -3.59
N GLU A 366 14.45 8.05 -2.84
CA GLU A 366 13.20 7.35 -2.54
C GLU A 366 12.95 7.29 -1.02
N PRO A 367 12.56 8.39 -0.39
CA PRO A 367 12.49 8.48 1.06
C PRO A 367 11.44 7.57 1.71
N LEU A 368 10.41 7.16 0.95
CA LEU A 368 9.30 6.37 1.45
C LEU A 368 9.42 4.87 1.14
N ARG A 369 10.49 4.46 0.48
CA ARG A 369 10.71 3.10 -0.04
C ARG A 369 10.51 1.98 1.00
N MET A 370 10.68 2.30 2.27
CA MET A 370 10.57 1.35 3.37
C MET A 370 9.25 1.45 4.13
N LEU A 371 8.28 2.27 3.69
CA LEU A 371 7.02 2.49 4.37
C LEU A 371 5.84 1.82 3.68
N PHE A 372 4.93 1.29 4.48
CA PHE A 372 3.58 0.97 4.03
C PHE A 372 2.73 2.25 3.89
N LYS A 373 1.62 2.16 3.16
CA LYS A 373 0.75 3.31 2.86
C LYS A 373 0.20 4.01 4.11
N ASP A 374 -0.16 3.23 5.13
CA ASP A 374 -0.62 3.74 6.42
C ASP A 374 0.49 4.43 7.21
N GLU A 375 1.73 3.93 7.12
CA GLU A 375 2.90 4.59 7.71
C GLU A 375 3.21 5.91 7.00
N VAL A 376 3.09 5.98 5.67
CA VAL A 376 3.24 7.23 4.90
C VAL A 376 2.26 8.29 5.38
N ARG A 377 1.00 7.92 5.62
CA ARG A 377 0.00 8.85 6.17
C ARG A 377 0.38 9.35 7.56
N LYS A 378 0.82 8.45 8.46
CA LYS A 378 1.31 8.84 9.79
C LYS A 378 2.51 9.78 9.72
N VAL A 379 3.44 9.56 8.78
CA VAL A 379 4.55 10.49 8.52
C VAL A 379 4.01 11.84 8.05
N GLY A 380 3.00 11.88 7.18
CA GLY A 380 2.36 13.13 6.77
C GLY A 380 1.75 13.91 7.95
N GLU A 381 1.07 13.21 8.88
CA GLU A 381 0.54 13.81 10.11
C GLU A 381 1.64 14.38 11.01
N GLU A 382 2.71 13.62 11.27
CA GLU A 382 3.86 14.05 12.05
C GLU A 382 4.60 15.25 11.40
N LEU A 383 4.55 15.35 10.08
CA LEU A 383 5.06 16.50 9.32
C LEU A 383 4.11 17.71 9.37
N SER A 384 2.96 17.60 10.05
CA SER A 384 1.90 18.61 10.14
C SER A 384 1.30 18.99 8.78
N MET A 385 1.24 18.03 7.85
CA MET A 385 0.58 18.27 6.57
C MET A 385 -0.94 18.35 6.76
N PRO A 386 -1.66 19.11 5.92
CA PRO A 386 -3.12 19.21 6.00
C PRO A 386 -3.79 17.83 5.96
N HIS A 387 -4.79 17.63 6.82
CA HIS A 387 -5.54 16.38 6.94
C HIS A 387 -6.08 15.91 5.57
N ASP A 388 -6.67 16.81 4.80
CA ASP A 388 -7.27 16.49 3.50
C ASP A 388 -6.26 16.03 2.45
N MET A 389 -4.98 16.42 2.60
CA MET A 389 -3.91 15.95 1.73
C MET A 389 -3.41 14.58 2.16
N VAL A 390 -3.29 14.33 3.46
CA VAL A 390 -2.80 13.06 4.03
C VAL A 390 -3.83 11.93 3.89
N TRP A 391 -5.10 12.24 4.20
CA TRP A 391 -6.21 11.28 4.18
C TRP A 391 -7.02 11.30 2.89
N ARG A 392 -6.48 11.96 1.90
CA ARG A 392 -7.04 11.98 0.57
C ARG A 392 -7.38 10.57 0.08
N GLN A 393 -8.58 10.43 -0.49
CA GLN A 393 -8.99 9.20 -1.14
C GLN A 393 -8.11 8.88 -2.35
N PRO A 394 -7.96 7.60 -2.71
CA PRO A 394 -7.32 7.20 -3.96
C PRO A 394 -7.86 7.99 -5.14
N PHE A 395 -6.95 8.48 -5.97
CA PHE A 395 -7.30 9.19 -7.19
C PHE A 395 -6.42 8.65 -8.31
N PRO A 396 -7.00 8.20 -9.42
CA PRO A 396 -6.24 7.59 -10.49
C PRO A 396 -5.34 8.59 -11.19
N GLY A 397 -4.20 8.12 -11.72
CA GLY A 397 -3.27 8.99 -12.47
C GLY A 397 -3.92 9.76 -13.62
N PRO A 398 -4.82 9.16 -14.42
CA PRO A 398 -5.58 9.88 -15.45
C PRO A 398 -6.62 10.88 -14.92
N GLY A 399 -6.82 10.97 -13.61
CA GLY A 399 -7.76 11.90 -12.99
C GLY A 399 -9.22 11.65 -13.36
N LEU A 400 -9.98 12.73 -13.50
CA LEU A 400 -11.39 12.69 -13.88
C LEU A 400 -11.64 12.19 -15.31
N ALA A 401 -10.59 12.09 -16.15
CA ALA A 401 -10.71 11.64 -17.54
C ALA A 401 -11.31 10.22 -17.66
N ILE A 402 -11.01 9.32 -16.72
CA ILE A 402 -11.57 7.95 -16.69
C ILE A 402 -12.88 7.84 -15.89
N ARG A 403 -13.44 8.97 -15.51
CA ARG A 403 -14.78 9.10 -14.92
C ARG A 403 -15.78 9.76 -15.89
N ILE A 404 -15.35 9.94 -17.13
CA ILE A 404 -16.16 10.37 -18.26
C ILE A 404 -16.18 9.26 -19.29
N MET A 405 -17.29 8.54 -19.38
CA MET A 405 -17.44 7.49 -20.39
C MET A 405 -17.48 8.09 -21.79
N GLY A 406 -16.70 7.49 -22.71
CA GLY A 406 -16.59 8.00 -24.07
C GLY A 406 -15.61 9.17 -24.21
N ASP A 407 -15.84 10.07 -25.19
CA ASP A 407 -14.97 11.21 -25.47
C ASP A 407 -14.99 12.27 -24.35
N ILE A 408 -13.88 12.96 -24.17
CA ILE A 408 -13.71 14.01 -23.15
C ILE A 408 -13.88 15.38 -23.81
N THR A 409 -14.75 16.20 -23.23
CA THR A 409 -14.91 17.61 -23.58
C THR A 409 -14.80 18.48 -22.33
N ALA A 410 -14.49 19.76 -22.52
CA ALA A 410 -14.42 20.71 -21.40
C ALA A 410 -15.73 20.74 -20.58
N ASP A 411 -16.86 20.70 -21.25
CA ASP A 411 -18.19 20.70 -20.62
C ASP A 411 -18.46 19.44 -19.79
N LYS A 412 -18.11 18.26 -20.33
CA LYS A 412 -18.26 16.99 -19.60
C LYS A 412 -17.33 16.95 -18.39
N LEU A 413 -16.12 17.45 -18.54
CA LEU A 413 -15.13 17.52 -17.47
C LEU A 413 -15.62 18.41 -16.33
N GLU A 414 -16.18 19.58 -16.66
CA GLU A 414 -16.75 20.49 -15.66
C GLU A 414 -17.94 19.85 -14.93
N THR A 415 -18.82 19.15 -15.67
CA THR A 415 -19.95 18.42 -15.09
C THR A 415 -19.50 17.39 -14.06
N VAL A 416 -18.46 16.58 -14.37
CA VAL A 416 -17.90 15.59 -13.41
C VAL A 416 -17.22 16.28 -12.26
N ARG A 417 -16.46 17.35 -12.50
CA ARG A 417 -15.74 18.09 -11.46
C ARG A 417 -16.67 18.68 -10.40
N GLU A 418 -17.74 19.33 -10.84
CA GLU A 418 -18.73 19.92 -9.94
C GLU A 418 -19.55 18.86 -9.20
N SER A 419 -20.01 17.81 -9.90
CA SER A 419 -20.77 16.74 -9.25
C SER A 419 -19.92 15.93 -8.24
N ASP A 420 -18.63 15.67 -8.54
CA ASP A 420 -17.69 15.02 -7.59
C ASP A 420 -17.46 15.90 -6.36
N ALA A 421 -17.37 17.22 -6.54
CA ALA A 421 -17.21 18.16 -5.43
C ALA A 421 -18.43 18.14 -4.50
N ILE A 422 -19.66 18.15 -5.05
CA ILE A 422 -20.90 18.05 -4.27
C ILE A 422 -20.95 16.73 -3.47
N LEU A 423 -20.67 15.60 -4.12
CA LEU A 423 -20.69 14.31 -3.45
C LEU A 423 -19.68 14.28 -2.29
N ARG A 424 -18.47 14.77 -2.50
CA ARG A 424 -17.43 14.81 -1.48
C ARG A 424 -17.78 15.71 -0.30
N GLU A 425 -18.34 16.88 -0.58
CA GLU A 425 -18.80 17.80 0.47
C GLU A 425 -19.89 17.17 1.34
N GLU A 426 -20.89 16.54 0.72
CA GLU A 426 -22.00 15.95 1.47
C GLU A 426 -21.60 14.71 2.28
N VAL A 427 -20.68 13.88 1.75
CA VAL A 427 -20.12 12.75 2.50
C VAL A 427 -19.30 13.24 3.70
N ALA A 428 -18.52 14.32 3.54
CA ALA A 428 -17.78 14.94 4.63
C ALA A 428 -18.71 15.51 5.71
N LEU A 429 -19.74 16.26 5.30
CA LEU A 429 -20.76 16.80 6.23
C LEU A 429 -21.52 15.70 6.98
N ALA A 430 -21.66 14.51 6.39
CA ALA A 430 -22.25 13.34 7.04
C ALA A 430 -21.26 12.58 7.95
N GLY A 431 -19.98 12.96 8.01
CA GLY A 431 -18.95 12.31 8.83
C GLY A 431 -18.54 10.92 8.32
N LEU A 432 -18.80 10.59 7.05
CA LEU A 432 -18.57 9.26 6.47
C LEU A 432 -17.27 9.13 5.67
N GLU A 433 -16.41 10.15 5.69
CA GLU A 433 -15.18 10.18 4.89
C GLU A 433 -14.22 9.03 5.17
N ARG A 434 -14.22 8.49 6.39
CA ARG A 434 -13.35 7.38 6.80
C ARG A 434 -14.01 6.02 6.69
N ASP A 435 -15.34 5.97 6.71
CA ASP A 435 -16.12 4.73 6.64
C ASP A 435 -16.26 4.23 5.20
N VAL A 436 -16.12 5.13 4.23
CA VAL A 436 -16.19 4.83 2.80
C VAL A 436 -14.81 4.99 2.17
N ASN A 437 -14.22 3.88 1.73
CA ASN A 437 -12.84 3.86 1.26
C ASN A 437 -12.61 4.66 -0.03
N GLN A 438 -13.59 4.65 -0.94
CA GLN A 438 -13.55 5.46 -2.15
C GLN A 438 -14.97 5.79 -2.61
N TYR A 439 -15.21 7.04 -3.03
CA TYR A 439 -16.46 7.51 -3.61
C TYR A 439 -16.20 8.61 -4.64
N PHE A 440 -16.99 8.62 -5.71
CA PHE A 440 -16.85 9.53 -6.83
C PHE A 440 -18.09 9.50 -7.72
N THR A 441 -18.15 10.47 -8.64
CA THR A 441 -19.17 10.50 -9.68
C THR A 441 -18.59 10.10 -11.04
N VAL A 442 -19.43 9.44 -11.86
CA VAL A 442 -19.10 9.04 -13.22
C VAL A 442 -20.13 9.62 -14.18
N LEU A 443 -19.69 10.36 -15.18
CA LEU A 443 -20.56 10.82 -16.26
C LEU A 443 -20.70 9.70 -17.28
N THR A 444 -21.89 9.13 -17.36
CA THR A 444 -22.20 8.15 -18.39
C THR A 444 -22.41 8.88 -19.73
N ASN A 445 -22.18 8.18 -20.84
CA ASN A 445 -22.52 8.77 -22.15
C ASN A 445 -24.01 8.58 -22.51
N THR A 446 -24.82 8.15 -21.56
CA THR A 446 -26.26 7.94 -21.71
C THR A 446 -27.01 9.23 -21.42
N ARG A 447 -27.93 9.59 -22.32
CA ARG A 447 -28.85 10.70 -22.13
C ARG A 447 -30.26 10.18 -21.90
N THR A 448 -30.99 10.89 -21.05
CA THR A 448 -32.38 10.54 -20.69
C THR A 448 -33.29 11.74 -20.77
N VAL A 449 -34.56 11.46 -20.98
CA VAL A 449 -35.61 12.49 -20.92
C VAL A 449 -35.82 12.87 -19.45
N GLY A 450 -35.84 14.17 -19.22
CA GLY A 450 -36.23 14.79 -17.95
C GLY A 450 -37.28 15.85 -18.15
N VAL A 451 -37.86 16.32 -17.06
CA VAL A 451 -38.75 17.48 -17.02
C VAL A 451 -38.18 18.45 -16.00
N MET A 452 -37.72 19.60 -16.44
CA MET A 452 -37.16 20.65 -15.57
C MET A 452 -37.94 21.94 -15.83
N GLY A 453 -38.71 22.38 -14.83
CA GLY A 453 -39.75 23.37 -15.02
C GLY A 453 -40.84 22.82 -15.95
N ASP A 454 -41.27 23.60 -16.92
CA ASP A 454 -42.30 23.21 -17.90
C ASP A 454 -41.70 22.67 -19.23
N GLU A 455 -40.37 22.45 -19.26
CA GLU A 455 -39.67 22.02 -20.47
C GLU A 455 -39.14 20.58 -20.35
N ARG A 456 -39.15 19.87 -21.49
CA ARG A 456 -38.46 18.58 -21.63
C ARG A 456 -36.98 18.81 -21.83
N THR A 457 -36.17 18.11 -21.01
CA THR A 457 -34.73 18.07 -21.18
C THR A 457 -34.28 16.72 -21.73
N HIS A 458 -33.09 16.70 -22.34
CA HIS A 458 -32.44 15.47 -22.81
C HIS A 458 -30.97 15.53 -22.41
N ASP A 459 -30.71 15.20 -21.13
CA ASP A 459 -29.43 15.41 -20.47
C ASP A 459 -28.81 14.09 -19.97
N PHE A 460 -27.60 14.17 -19.41
CA PHE A 460 -26.83 13.02 -19.03
C PHE A 460 -27.36 12.33 -17.78
N VAL A 461 -27.13 11.03 -17.73
CA VAL A 461 -27.19 10.23 -16.51
C VAL A 461 -25.85 10.29 -15.83
N LEU A 462 -25.81 10.63 -14.56
CA LEU A 462 -24.64 10.59 -13.70
C LEU A 462 -24.75 9.40 -12.74
N ALA A 463 -23.69 8.60 -12.63
CA ALA A 463 -23.61 7.52 -11.66
C ALA A 463 -22.78 7.95 -10.44
N ILE A 464 -23.25 7.58 -9.26
CA ILE A 464 -22.46 7.64 -8.01
C ILE A 464 -21.90 6.24 -7.78
N ARG A 465 -20.60 6.15 -7.57
CA ARG A 465 -19.88 4.96 -7.10
C ARG A 465 -19.33 5.23 -5.71
N ALA A 466 -19.69 4.41 -4.71
CA ALA A 466 -19.12 4.46 -3.38
C ALA A 466 -18.86 3.03 -2.89
N VAL A 467 -17.69 2.78 -2.33
CA VAL A 467 -17.22 1.43 -2.01
C VAL A 467 -16.52 1.35 -0.66
N THR A 468 -16.67 0.17 -0.03
CA THR A 468 -15.94 -0.25 1.16
C THR A 468 -15.06 -1.44 0.83
N THR A 469 -13.87 -1.49 1.41
CA THR A 469 -12.89 -2.55 1.17
C THR A 469 -11.77 -2.51 2.21
N ASP A 470 -11.14 -3.65 2.43
CA ASP A 470 -9.93 -3.75 3.27
C ASP A 470 -8.65 -3.69 2.43
N ASP A 471 -8.67 -4.20 1.20
CA ASP A 471 -7.46 -4.46 0.40
C ASP A 471 -7.56 -4.03 -1.08
N PHE A 472 -8.69 -3.51 -1.53
CA PHE A 472 -9.02 -3.21 -2.93
C PHE A 472 -8.98 -4.41 -3.91
N MET A 473 -8.71 -5.62 -3.42
CA MET A 473 -8.82 -6.85 -4.23
C MET A 473 -10.29 -7.27 -4.33
N THR A 474 -10.97 -7.29 -3.19
CA THR A 474 -12.42 -7.46 -3.09
C THR A 474 -13.05 -6.18 -2.59
N VAL A 475 -14.19 -5.81 -3.16
CA VAL A 475 -14.84 -4.52 -2.87
C VAL A 475 -16.36 -4.75 -2.77
N ASP A 476 -16.96 -4.22 -1.73
CA ASP A 476 -18.42 -4.11 -1.62
C ASP A 476 -18.86 -2.65 -1.88
N TRP A 477 -20.11 -2.46 -2.34
CA TRP A 477 -20.66 -1.12 -2.46
C TRP A 477 -21.05 -0.58 -1.07
N ALA A 478 -20.79 0.68 -0.81
CA ALA A 478 -21.11 1.32 0.46
C ALA A 478 -22.63 1.54 0.57
N ARG A 479 -23.21 1.25 1.74
CA ARG A 479 -24.64 1.50 2.01
C ARG A 479 -24.80 2.92 2.55
N LEU A 480 -24.65 3.89 1.66
CA LEU A 480 -24.87 5.29 2.04
C LEU A 480 -26.31 5.51 2.50
N PRO A 481 -26.54 6.36 3.52
CA PRO A 481 -27.89 6.70 3.98
C PRO A 481 -28.75 7.25 2.83
N TYR A 482 -29.99 6.82 2.74
CA TYR A 482 -30.91 7.29 1.68
C TYR A 482 -31.11 8.80 1.68
N ASP A 483 -31.15 9.43 2.86
CA ASP A 483 -31.26 10.88 2.98
C ASP A 483 -30.03 11.59 2.41
N LEU A 484 -28.84 11.02 2.59
CA LEU A 484 -27.62 11.53 1.97
C LEU A 484 -27.68 11.41 0.43
N LEU A 485 -28.09 10.23 -0.08
CA LEU A 485 -28.26 10.01 -1.53
C LEU A 485 -29.29 10.95 -2.12
N ALA A 486 -30.42 11.17 -1.45
CA ALA A 486 -31.46 12.10 -1.86
C ALA A 486 -30.93 13.54 -1.92
N LYS A 487 -30.17 13.97 -0.88
CA LYS A 487 -29.58 15.32 -0.82
C LYS A 487 -28.54 15.53 -1.93
N VAL A 488 -27.62 14.57 -2.11
CA VAL A 488 -26.60 14.61 -3.18
C VAL A 488 -27.26 14.67 -4.55
N SER A 489 -28.25 13.81 -4.81
CA SER A 489 -28.98 13.80 -6.08
C SER A 489 -29.70 15.13 -6.35
N ALA A 490 -30.39 15.67 -5.35
CA ALA A 490 -31.07 16.96 -5.48
C ALA A 490 -30.09 18.10 -5.78
N ARG A 491 -28.97 18.17 -5.06
CA ARG A 491 -27.94 19.18 -5.30
C ARG A 491 -27.33 19.06 -6.70
N ILE A 492 -26.96 17.83 -7.10
CA ILE A 492 -26.35 17.62 -8.42
C ILE A 492 -27.30 18.08 -9.55
N VAL A 493 -28.58 17.69 -9.50
CA VAL A 493 -29.55 18.07 -10.54
C VAL A 493 -29.81 19.57 -10.56
N ASN A 494 -29.77 20.24 -9.40
CA ASN A 494 -30.05 21.68 -9.32
C ASN A 494 -28.82 22.57 -9.59
N GLU A 495 -27.62 22.11 -9.22
CA GLU A 495 -26.40 22.93 -9.24
C GLU A 495 -25.52 22.62 -10.45
N VAL A 496 -25.61 21.39 -11.03
CA VAL A 496 -24.73 20.94 -12.12
C VAL A 496 -25.49 20.90 -13.44
N PRO A 497 -25.12 21.74 -14.41
CA PRO A 497 -25.78 21.73 -15.73
C PRO A 497 -25.63 20.39 -16.45
N ARG A 498 -26.58 20.07 -17.32
CA ARG A 498 -26.56 18.90 -18.22
C ARG A 498 -26.75 17.55 -17.53
N VAL A 499 -27.21 17.52 -16.27
CA VAL A 499 -27.55 16.28 -15.53
C VAL A 499 -29.02 16.34 -15.11
N ASN A 500 -29.79 15.37 -15.57
CA ASN A 500 -31.22 15.26 -15.18
C ASN A 500 -31.54 13.95 -14.46
N ARG A 501 -30.53 13.08 -14.26
CA ARG A 501 -30.72 11.79 -13.57
C ARG A 501 -29.44 11.37 -12.85
N VAL A 502 -29.61 10.96 -11.60
CA VAL A 502 -28.55 10.36 -10.77
C VAL A 502 -28.91 8.92 -10.47
N VAL A 503 -27.94 7.99 -10.63
CA VAL A 503 -28.08 6.58 -10.30
C VAL A 503 -26.97 6.16 -9.32
N TYR A 504 -27.19 5.07 -8.58
CA TYR A 504 -26.20 4.54 -7.63
C TYR A 504 -25.73 3.16 -8.08
N ASP A 505 -24.41 2.96 -8.19
CA ASP A 505 -23.82 1.69 -8.59
C ASP A 505 -23.67 0.77 -7.36
N ILE A 506 -24.44 -0.32 -7.36
CA ILE A 506 -24.50 -1.32 -6.28
C ILE A 506 -23.75 -2.61 -6.59
N THR A 507 -22.78 -2.56 -7.52
CA THR A 507 -22.06 -3.74 -7.97
C THR A 507 -20.79 -3.97 -7.15
N THR A 508 -20.53 -5.23 -6.78
CA THR A 508 -19.33 -5.65 -6.07
C THR A 508 -18.13 -5.83 -7.02
N LYS A 509 -16.92 -5.88 -6.48
CA LYS A 509 -15.73 -6.35 -7.19
C LYS A 509 -15.24 -7.66 -6.56
N PRO A 510 -15.13 -8.77 -7.30
CA PRO A 510 -15.65 -8.95 -8.65
C PRO A 510 -17.18 -8.95 -8.68
N PRO A 511 -17.89 -8.86 -9.83
CA PRO A 511 -17.34 -8.87 -11.19
C PRO A 511 -16.92 -7.48 -11.71
N ALA A 512 -17.40 -6.38 -11.12
CA ALA A 512 -17.02 -5.05 -11.56
C ALA A 512 -15.62 -4.64 -11.07
N THR A 513 -15.14 -3.49 -11.53
CA THR A 513 -13.96 -2.81 -11.00
C THR A 513 -14.37 -1.66 -10.07
N VAL A 514 -13.43 -0.99 -9.43
CA VAL A 514 -13.73 0.21 -8.63
C VAL A 514 -14.01 1.38 -9.57
N GLU A 515 -13.04 1.75 -10.42
CA GLU A 515 -13.26 2.74 -11.49
C GLU A 515 -14.05 2.10 -12.65
N TRP A 516 -14.80 2.90 -13.39
CA TRP A 516 -15.62 2.42 -14.51
C TRP A 516 -14.84 2.28 -15.82
N GLU A 517 -13.76 3.08 -15.98
CA GLU A 517 -12.83 3.02 -17.12
C GLU A 517 -11.38 2.77 -16.67
#